data_79e4588fb7f6eafe95e791b69001237f
#
_entry.id   79e4588fb7f6eafe95e791b69001237f
#
_cell.length_a   1.000
_cell.length_b   1.000
_cell.length_c   1.000
_cell.angle_alpha   90.00
_cell.angle_beta   90.00
_cell.angle_gamma   90.00
#
_symmetry.space_group_name_H-M   'P 1'
#
loop_
_entity.id
_entity.type
_entity.pdbx_description
1 polymer ?
#
loop_
_entity_poly.entity_id
_entity_poly.type
_entity_poly.pdbx_seq_one_letter_code
_entity_poly.pdbx_strand_id
1 'polypeptide(L)'
;MIRSMTGYGRDQQLLHGRSITVEIRSVNHRYFEFSCRAPRGCAFLEDRLKRALQSAISRGKVEVSLTLQTIESRHTSVAVDHALAGQYLTALRALGEEYSLPDDLTLSVVARLPDVFTVCRDEEDEEELAADVLSVLQNALDRFVAMRETEGERLRADVLSRLSVMEEHLSFVEERSPQTLAEYRARLTARLTELLNGAVPDENRILTEAGIVADRLAVDEETVRLRSHFAQLRKIMESTEPVGRKLDFLVQEMNRETNTIGSKCSDTAIAGHVVEMKSEIEKIREQIQNIE
;
A
#
# COMPACT_ATOMS: atom_id res chain seq x y z
N MET A 1 -12.75 -6.14 -8.07
CA MET A 1 -12.91 -5.88 -6.61
C MET A 1 -11.76 -4.97 -6.19
N ILE A 2 -12.02 -3.90 -5.46
CA ILE A 2 -11.01 -2.95 -4.99
C ILE A 2 -10.11 -3.65 -3.99
N ARG A 3 -8.79 -3.45 -4.10
CA ARG A 3 -7.78 -3.99 -3.21
C ARG A 3 -6.96 -2.88 -2.57
N SER A 4 -6.55 -3.06 -1.32
CA SER A 4 -5.58 -2.18 -0.69
C SER A 4 -4.17 -2.43 -1.25
N MET A 5 -3.34 -1.40 -1.37
CA MET A 5 -1.91 -1.53 -1.69
C MET A 5 -1.10 -2.04 -0.50
N THR A 6 -1.60 -1.91 0.72
CA THR A 6 -0.99 -2.46 1.92
C THR A 6 -1.52 -3.86 2.18
N GLY A 7 -0.65 -4.76 2.59
CA GLY A 7 -1.02 -6.13 2.89
C GLY A 7 0.07 -6.88 3.63
N TYR A 8 -0.35 -7.98 4.27
CA TYR A 8 0.52 -8.93 4.95
C TYR A 8 -0.01 -10.33 4.75
N GLY A 9 0.90 -11.25 4.40
CA GLY A 9 0.62 -12.67 4.33
C GLY A 9 1.79 -13.47 4.88
N ARG A 10 1.52 -14.52 5.62
CA ARG A 10 2.53 -15.43 6.18
C ARG A 10 2.01 -16.84 6.12
N ASP A 11 2.89 -17.74 5.71
CA ASP A 11 2.69 -19.18 5.89
C ASP A 11 3.97 -19.85 6.37
N GLN A 12 3.80 -20.95 7.08
CA GLN A 12 4.90 -21.78 7.58
C GLN A 12 4.52 -23.24 7.42
N GLN A 13 5.41 -24.01 6.82
CA GLN A 13 5.24 -25.46 6.66
C GLN A 13 6.51 -26.22 6.97
N LEU A 14 6.33 -27.46 7.38
CA LEU A 14 7.42 -28.43 7.54
C LEU A 14 7.39 -29.36 6.32
N LEU A 15 8.33 -29.19 5.40
CA LEU A 15 8.44 -29.98 4.17
C LEU A 15 9.84 -30.58 4.09
N HIS A 16 9.93 -31.86 3.79
CA HIS A 16 11.19 -32.59 3.60
C HIS A 16 12.22 -32.35 4.71
N GLY A 17 11.78 -32.30 6.00
CA GLY A 17 12.64 -32.08 7.17
C GLY A 17 13.12 -30.63 7.36
N ARG A 18 12.55 -29.67 6.60
CA ARG A 18 12.84 -28.24 6.68
C ARG A 18 11.60 -27.48 7.11
N SER A 19 11.72 -26.59 8.07
CA SER A 19 10.69 -25.59 8.40
C SER A 19 10.91 -24.39 7.49
N ILE A 20 9.97 -24.15 6.59
CA ILE A 20 9.97 -23.08 5.60
C ILE A 20 8.95 -22.05 6.04
N THR A 21 9.38 -20.81 6.26
CA THR A 21 8.50 -19.70 6.57
C THR A 21 8.63 -18.62 5.49
N VAL A 22 7.52 -18.22 4.91
CA VAL A 22 7.46 -17.13 3.94
C VAL A 22 6.55 -16.03 4.49
N GLU A 23 7.07 -14.82 4.53
CA GLU A 23 6.30 -13.61 4.86
C GLU A 23 6.32 -12.65 3.68
N ILE A 24 5.14 -12.14 3.33
CA ILE A 24 4.94 -11.16 2.27
C ILE A 24 4.39 -9.89 2.92
N ARG A 25 5.01 -8.76 2.65
CA ARG A 25 4.54 -7.43 3.08
C ARG A 25 4.49 -6.49 1.89
N SER A 26 3.48 -5.65 1.82
CA SER A 26 3.45 -4.58 0.83
C SER A 26 3.09 -3.25 1.47
N VAL A 27 3.65 -2.18 0.88
CA VAL A 27 3.30 -0.80 1.19
C VAL A 27 3.00 -0.06 -0.11
N ASN A 28 2.27 1.06 0.01
CA ASN A 28 1.96 1.89 -1.14
C ASN A 28 3.24 2.34 -1.85
N HIS A 29 3.30 2.07 -3.16
CA HIS A 29 4.35 2.57 -4.04
C HIS A 29 3.82 2.72 -5.47
N ARG A 30 4.36 3.71 -6.20
CA ARG A 30 3.88 4.05 -7.56
C ARG A 30 4.05 2.91 -8.57
N TYR A 31 5.11 2.12 -8.44
CA TYR A 31 5.48 1.01 -9.32
C TYR A 31 5.57 -0.28 -8.52
N PHE A 32 5.58 -1.41 -9.21
CA PHE A 32 5.92 -2.68 -8.58
C PHE A 32 7.42 -2.67 -8.25
N GLU A 33 7.74 -2.67 -6.98
CA GLU A 33 9.10 -2.82 -6.45
C GLU A 33 9.17 -4.11 -5.66
N PHE A 34 10.18 -4.94 -5.91
CA PHE A 34 10.36 -6.22 -5.23
C PHE A 34 11.69 -6.23 -4.48
N SER A 35 11.67 -6.70 -3.26
CA SER A 35 12.85 -7.03 -2.48
C SER A 35 12.66 -8.36 -1.76
N CYS A 36 13.72 -9.17 -1.73
CA CYS A 36 13.72 -10.47 -1.08
C CYS A 36 14.81 -10.53 -0.02
N ARG A 37 14.47 -11.01 1.17
CA ARG A 37 15.41 -11.39 2.20
C ARG A 37 15.41 -12.91 2.31
N ALA A 38 16.40 -13.55 1.71
CA ALA A 38 16.58 -14.99 1.74
C ALA A 38 17.87 -15.37 2.48
N PRO A 39 17.96 -16.58 3.04
CA PRO A 39 19.20 -17.13 3.60
C PRO A 39 20.32 -17.19 2.56
N ARG A 40 21.56 -17.23 3.03
CA ARG A 40 22.73 -17.43 2.15
C ARG A 40 22.61 -18.75 1.39
N GLY A 41 22.88 -18.73 0.10
CA GLY A 41 22.75 -19.89 -0.79
C GLY A 41 21.41 -19.99 -1.52
N CYS A 42 20.39 -19.22 -1.13
CA CYS A 42 19.05 -19.28 -1.74
C CYS A 42 18.78 -18.14 -2.75
N ALA A 43 19.82 -17.48 -3.25
CA ALA A 43 19.67 -16.36 -4.21
C ALA A 43 18.97 -16.79 -5.52
N PHE A 44 19.09 -18.06 -5.92
CA PHE A 44 18.43 -18.61 -7.12
C PHE A 44 16.89 -18.59 -7.03
N LEU A 45 16.33 -18.47 -5.81
CA LEU A 45 14.89 -18.38 -5.59
C LEU A 45 14.31 -16.99 -5.89
N GLU A 46 15.12 -15.93 -5.86
CA GLU A 46 14.66 -14.54 -5.96
C GLU A 46 13.84 -14.29 -7.22
N ASP A 47 14.33 -14.72 -8.38
CA ASP A 47 13.63 -14.55 -9.65
C ASP A 47 12.33 -15.37 -9.73
N ARG A 48 12.31 -16.56 -9.12
CA ARG A 48 11.11 -17.41 -9.07
C ARG A 48 10.02 -16.79 -8.19
N LEU A 49 10.39 -16.30 -7.00
CA LEU A 49 9.51 -15.59 -6.08
C LEU A 49 8.95 -14.31 -6.71
N LYS A 50 9.81 -13.52 -7.37
CA LYS A 50 9.42 -12.29 -8.06
C LYS A 50 8.36 -12.57 -9.14
N ARG A 51 8.59 -13.57 -10.01
CA ARG A 51 7.62 -13.93 -11.07
C ARG A 51 6.28 -14.37 -10.50
N ALA A 52 6.29 -15.18 -9.45
CA ALA A 52 5.05 -15.62 -8.80
C ALA A 52 4.25 -14.43 -8.24
N LEU A 53 4.90 -13.46 -7.61
CA LEU A 53 4.26 -12.28 -7.06
C LEU A 53 3.78 -11.30 -8.12
N GLN A 54 4.52 -11.12 -9.21
CA GLN A 54 4.12 -10.24 -10.33
C GLN A 54 2.84 -10.66 -11.04
N SER A 55 2.49 -11.96 -10.97
CA SER A 55 1.21 -12.44 -11.52
C SER A 55 -0.01 -12.00 -10.71
N ALA A 56 0.15 -11.68 -9.42
CA ALA A 56 -0.92 -11.35 -8.50
C ALA A 56 -0.94 -9.89 -8.04
N ILE A 57 0.19 -9.18 -8.19
CA ILE A 57 0.38 -7.82 -7.69
C ILE A 57 0.89 -6.94 -8.83
N SER A 58 0.11 -5.92 -9.21
CA SER A 58 0.46 -5.01 -10.30
C SER A 58 1.23 -3.77 -9.83
N ARG A 59 1.07 -3.38 -8.54
CA ARG A 59 1.63 -2.15 -7.97
C ARG A 59 1.94 -2.31 -6.47
N GLY A 60 2.90 -1.53 -5.99
CA GLY A 60 3.31 -1.52 -4.58
C GLY A 60 4.76 -1.96 -4.38
N LYS A 61 5.35 -1.60 -3.26
CA LYS A 61 6.64 -2.14 -2.82
C LYS A 61 6.39 -3.39 -1.99
N VAL A 62 6.83 -4.53 -2.53
CA VAL A 62 6.64 -5.86 -1.96
C VAL A 62 7.96 -6.36 -1.37
N GLU A 63 7.94 -6.65 -0.10
CA GLU A 63 9.04 -7.30 0.63
C GLU A 63 8.66 -8.75 0.94
N VAL A 64 9.54 -9.68 0.54
CA VAL A 64 9.43 -11.09 0.91
C VAL A 64 10.55 -11.45 1.87
N SER A 65 10.21 -12.10 2.97
CA SER A 65 11.17 -12.67 3.90
C SER A 65 11.02 -14.18 3.90
N LEU A 66 12.10 -14.87 3.50
CA LEU A 66 12.20 -16.33 3.51
C LEU A 66 13.08 -16.75 4.68
N THR A 67 12.56 -17.61 5.54
CA THR A 67 13.31 -18.25 6.62
C THR A 67 13.28 -19.76 6.43
N LEU A 68 14.47 -20.38 6.41
CA LEU A 68 14.66 -21.81 6.30
C LEU A 68 15.36 -22.33 7.55
N GLN A 69 14.78 -23.34 8.18
CA GLN A 69 15.38 -24.03 9.32
C GLN A 69 15.35 -25.54 9.06
N THR A 70 16.52 -26.15 8.93
CA THR A 70 16.64 -27.61 8.83
C THR A 70 16.42 -28.21 10.21
N ILE A 71 15.35 -29.00 10.37
CA ILE A 71 15.00 -29.69 11.63
C ILE A 71 15.64 -31.09 11.65
N GLU A 72 15.62 -31.76 10.50
CA GLU A 72 16.20 -33.08 10.34
C GLU A 72 17.30 -33.02 9.27
N SER A 73 18.56 -33.20 9.69
CA SER A 73 19.67 -33.31 8.71
C SER A 73 19.59 -34.69 8.06
N ARG A 74 19.16 -34.74 6.81
CA ARG A 74 18.89 -35.99 6.09
C ARG A 74 20.16 -36.86 5.93
N HIS A 75 21.31 -36.33 5.69
CA HIS A 75 22.56 -37.07 5.57
C HIS A 75 23.75 -36.17 5.94
N THR A 76 24.14 -36.22 7.20
CA THR A 76 25.43 -35.69 7.60
C THR A 76 26.39 -36.88 7.75
N SER A 77 27.38 -37.00 6.88
CA SER A 77 28.41 -37.99 6.98
C SER A 77 29.72 -37.33 7.42
N VAL A 78 30.57 -38.10 8.10
CA VAL A 78 31.91 -37.65 8.45
C VAL A 78 32.89 -38.43 7.58
N ALA A 79 33.55 -37.71 6.68
CA ALA A 79 34.62 -38.24 5.89
C ALA A 79 35.97 -38.09 6.62
N VAL A 80 36.84 -39.09 6.50
CA VAL A 80 38.17 -39.06 7.07
C VAL A 80 39.18 -39.01 5.93
N ASP A 81 40.07 -38.01 5.93
CA ASP A 81 41.22 -37.98 5.03
C ASP A 81 42.32 -38.86 5.58
N HIS A 82 42.30 -40.11 5.17
CA HIS A 82 43.29 -41.11 5.60
C HIS A 82 44.73 -40.78 5.16
N ALA A 83 44.88 -40.08 4.01
CA ALA A 83 46.20 -39.71 3.52
C ALA A 83 46.83 -38.62 4.41
N LEU A 84 46.04 -37.58 4.72
CA LEU A 84 46.48 -36.50 5.60
C LEU A 84 46.68 -36.98 7.04
N ALA A 85 45.80 -37.82 7.55
CA ALA A 85 45.94 -38.42 8.88
C ALA A 85 47.26 -39.22 8.98
N GLY A 86 47.59 -40.04 7.97
CA GLY A 86 48.83 -40.78 7.91
C GLY A 86 50.09 -39.91 7.91
N GLN A 87 50.04 -38.77 7.17
CA GLN A 87 51.14 -37.80 7.17
C GLN A 87 51.35 -37.14 8.55
N TYR A 88 50.27 -36.73 9.23
CA TYR A 88 50.33 -36.20 10.59
C TYR A 88 50.91 -37.19 11.58
N LEU A 89 50.46 -38.46 11.55
CA LEU A 89 50.94 -39.49 12.45
C LEU A 89 52.44 -39.78 12.24
N THR A 90 52.89 -39.80 10.98
CA THR A 90 54.31 -40.01 10.63
C THR A 90 55.16 -38.85 11.09
N ALA A 91 54.69 -37.58 10.85
CA ALA A 91 55.46 -36.41 11.28
C ALA A 91 55.55 -36.28 12.81
N LEU A 92 54.48 -36.56 13.54
CA LEU A 92 54.44 -36.49 15.00
C LEU A 92 55.35 -37.54 15.63
N ARG A 93 55.42 -38.78 15.09
CA ARG A 93 56.36 -39.83 15.55
C ARG A 93 57.81 -39.48 15.27
N ALA A 94 58.12 -38.96 14.08
CA ALA A 94 59.45 -38.48 13.75
C ALA A 94 59.93 -37.37 14.72
N LEU A 95 59.04 -36.39 15.06
CA LEU A 95 59.35 -35.38 16.08
C LEU A 95 59.58 -36.00 17.47
N GLY A 96 58.73 -36.98 17.84
CA GLY A 96 58.95 -37.75 19.11
C GLY A 96 60.33 -38.43 19.21
N GLU A 97 60.73 -39.07 18.13
CA GLU A 97 62.03 -39.68 18.05
C GLU A 97 63.22 -38.68 18.11
N GLU A 98 63.11 -37.58 17.33
CA GLU A 98 64.14 -36.53 17.26
C GLU A 98 64.32 -35.80 18.60
N TYR A 99 63.22 -35.50 19.34
CA TYR A 99 63.28 -34.75 20.59
C TYR A 99 63.14 -35.67 21.85
N SER A 100 63.15 -37.00 21.70
CA SER A 100 62.97 -37.99 22.79
C SER A 100 61.66 -37.73 23.60
N LEU A 101 60.57 -37.43 22.93
CA LEU A 101 59.26 -37.22 23.53
C LEU A 101 58.49 -38.56 23.57
N PRO A 102 57.65 -38.79 24.61
CA PRO A 102 56.84 -40.00 24.66
C PRO A 102 55.76 -39.96 23.60
N ASP A 103 55.44 -41.09 22.93
CA ASP A 103 54.29 -41.21 22.03
C ASP A 103 52.98 -41.26 22.84
N ASP A 104 52.23 -40.19 22.82
CA ASP A 104 50.87 -40.01 23.48
C ASP A 104 49.74 -39.93 22.45
N LEU A 105 49.94 -40.36 21.20
CA LEU A 105 49.00 -40.35 20.14
C LEU A 105 47.77 -41.20 20.47
N THR A 106 46.68 -40.52 20.82
CA THR A 106 45.37 -41.13 21.11
C THR A 106 44.35 -40.72 20.06
N LEU A 107 43.25 -41.46 19.96
CA LEU A 107 42.14 -41.07 19.07
C LEU A 107 41.62 -39.65 19.33
N SER A 108 41.66 -39.21 20.59
CA SER A 108 41.28 -37.85 20.96
C SER A 108 42.23 -36.77 20.45
N VAL A 109 43.51 -37.09 20.28
CA VAL A 109 44.52 -36.21 19.65
C VAL A 109 44.28 -36.18 18.13
N VAL A 110 44.14 -37.35 17.51
CA VAL A 110 43.89 -37.47 16.06
C VAL A 110 42.59 -36.76 15.65
N ALA A 111 41.55 -36.86 16.48
CA ALA A 111 40.26 -36.20 16.21
C ALA A 111 40.34 -34.66 16.21
N ARG A 112 41.41 -34.07 16.74
CA ARG A 112 41.63 -32.62 16.77
C ARG A 112 42.62 -32.12 15.72
N LEU A 113 43.18 -33.00 14.94
CA LEU A 113 44.08 -32.61 13.85
C LEU A 113 43.28 -31.88 12.78
N PRO A 114 43.77 -30.73 12.30
CA PRO A 114 43.04 -29.93 11.30
C PRO A 114 42.86 -30.74 10.00
N ASP A 115 41.68 -30.56 9.41
CA ASP A 115 41.29 -31.08 8.09
C ASP A 115 41.30 -32.61 7.92
N VAL A 116 41.59 -33.40 9.00
CA VAL A 116 41.51 -34.85 8.97
C VAL A 116 40.07 -35.35 8.93
N PHE A 117 39.16 -34.64 9.58
CA PHE A 117 37.74 -34.98 9.60
C PHE A 117 36.95 -33.84 8.91
N THR A 118 36.20 -34.19 7.88
CA THR A 118 35.33 -33.27 7.16
C THR A 118 33.89 -33.72 7.35
N VAL A 119 33.05 -32.80 7.81
CA VAL A 119 31.60 -33.03 7.87
C VAL A 119 31.01 -32.75 6.48
N CYS A 120 30.67 -33.82 5.77
CA CYS A 120 29.99 -33.75 4.47
C CYS A 120 28.50 -33.65 4.71
N ARG A 121 27.90 -32.66 4.12
CA ARG A 121 26.45 -32.52 3.99
C ARG A 121 26.12 -32.80 2.54
N ASP A 122 25.08 -33.59 2.30
CA ASP A 122 24.59 -33.79 0.92
C ASP A 122 24.24 -32.44 0.30
N GLU A 123 24.50 -32.30 -0.99
CA GLU A 123 24.05 -31.15 -1.76
C GLU A 123 22.52 -31.08 -1.71
N GLU A 124 22.01 -29.94 -1.36
CA GLU A 124 20.54 -29.69 -1.36
C GLU A 124 20.06 -29.70 -2.81
N ASP A 125 18.98 -30.45 -3.08
CA ASP A 125 18.29 -30.37 -4.38
C ASP A 125 17.60 -29.02 -4.49
N GLU A 126 18.19 -28.14 -5.31
CA GLU A 126 17.67 -26.79 -5.53
C GLU A 126 16.25 -26.79 -6.13
N GLU A 127 15.92 -27.79 -6.94
CA GLU A 127 14.58 -27.89 -7.56
C GLU A 127 13.52 -28.35 -6.54
N GLU A 128 13.85 -29.34 -5.69
CA GLU A 128 12.98 -29.75 -4.57
C GLU A 128 12.75 -28.57 -3.62
N LEU A 129 13.82 -27.86 -3.22
CA LEU A 129 13.71 -26.70 -2.34
C LEU A 129 12.88 -25.58 -2.97
N ALA A 130 13.07 -25.32 -4.26
CA ALA A 130 12.29 -24.31 -4.97
C ALA A 130 10.81 -24.66 -5.03
N ALA A 131 10.46 -25.92 -5.27
CA ALA A 131 9.08 -26.38 -5.28
C ALA A 131 8.40 -26.21 -3.90
N ASP A 132 9.13 -26.60 -2.84
CA ASP A 132 8.67 -26.46 -1.46
C ASP A 132 8.41 -24.98 -1.10
N VAL A 133 9.39 -24.11 -1.38
CA VAL A 133 9.28 -22.67 -1.10
C VAL A 133 8.15 -22.02 -1.90
N LEU A 134 7.96 -22.39 -3.17
CA LEU A 134 6.86 -21.87 -4.00
C LEU A 134 5.49 -22.32 -3.49
N SER A 135 5.38 -23.54 -2.96
CA SER A 135 4.15 -24.03 -2.33
C SER A 135 3.77 -23.21 -1.10
N VAL A 136 4.74 -22.94 -0.21
CA VAL A 136 4.53 -22.09 0.98
C VAL A 136 4.26 -20.65 0.58
N LEU A 137 4.96 -20.12 -0.45
CA LEU A 137 4.70 -18.79 -0.99
C LEU A 137 3.26 -18.66 -1.48
N GLN A 138 2.71 -19.66 -2.18
CA GLN A 138 1.35 -19.61 -2.69
C GLN A 138 0.34 -19.46 -1.56
N ASN A 139 0.47 -20.21 -0.48
CA ASN A 139 -0.42 -20.09 0.68
C ASN A 139 -0.28 -18.72 1.37
N ALA A 140 0.95 -18.21 1.49
CA ALA A 140 1.20 -16.86 2.03
C ALA A 140 0.57 -15.79 1.12
N LEU A 141 0.65 -15.97 -0.21
CA LEU A 141 0.07 -15.08 -1.22
C LEU A 141 -1.45 -15.08 -1.16
N ASP A 142 -2.08 -16.23 -1.01
CA ASP A 142 -3.55 -16.32 -0.89
C ASP A 142 -4.06 -15.56 0.34
N ARG A 143 -3.37 -15.69 1.48
CA ARG A 143 -3.68 -14.92 2.70
C ARG A 143 -3.43 -13.42 2.52
N PHE A 144 -2.35 -13.08 1.83
CA PHE A 144 -2.01 -11.69 1.50
C PHE A 144 -3.08 -11.04 0.62
N VAL A 145 -3.55 -11.73 -0.43
CA VAL A 145 -4.60 -11.24 -1.32
C VAL A 145 -5.93 -11.10 -0.56
N ALA A 146 -6.32 -12.09 0.24
CA ALA A 146 -7.53 -12.03 1.05
C ALA A 146 -7.53 -10.84 2.04
N MET A 147 -6.39 -10.55 2.68
CA MET A 147 -6.23 -9.38 3.54
C MET A 147 -6.43 -8.08 2.75
N ARG A 148 -5.80 -7.95 1.58
CA ARG A 148 -5.92 -6.76 0.71
C ARG A 148 -7.34 -6.54 0.21
N GLU A 149 -8.08 -7.60 -0.09
CA GLU A 149 -9.49 -7.54 -0.48
C GLU A 149 -10.37 -7.08 0.67
N THR A 150 -10.14 -7.62 1.88
CA THR A 150 -10.87 -7.21 3.09
C THR A 150 -10.63 -5.72 3.41
N GLU A 151 -9.39 -5.29 3.32
CA GLU A 151 -9.02 -3.89 3.57
C GLU A 151 -9.54 -2.97 2.46
N GLY A 152 -9.48 -3.41 1.21
CA GLY A 152 -10.02 -2.67 0.06
C GLY A 152 -11.53 -2.42 0.19
N GLU A 153 -12.30 -3.39 0.70
CA GLU A 153 -13.74 -3.19 0.94
C GLU A 153 -13.99 -2.20 2.09
N ARG A 154 -13.16 -2.18 3.13
CA ARG A 154 -13.25 -1.17 4.18
C ARG A 154 -12.96 0.23 3.65
N LEU A 155 -11.91 0.39 2.84
CA LEU A 155 -11.58 1.66 2.18
C LEU A 155 -12.72 2.14 1.29
N ARG A 156 -13.30 1.22 0.51
CA ARG A 156 -14.48 1.50 -0.32
C ARG A 156 -15.66 2.02 0.50
N ALA A 157 -16.00 1.32 1.57
CA ALA A 157 -17.11 1.70 2.45
C ALA A 157 -16.88 3.09 3.09
N ASP A 158 -15.66 3.39 3.55
CA ASP A 158 -15.30 4.69 4.11
C ASP A 158 -15.44 5.81 3.08
N VAL A 159 -14.90 5.63 1.87
CA VAL A 159 -15.01 6.61 0.77
C VAL A 159 -16.47 6.87 0.41
N LEU A 160 -17.31 5.84 0.30
CA LEU A 160 -18.73 5.99 -0.02
C LEU A 160 -19.51 6.68 1.09
N SER A 161 -19.19 6.43 2.36
CA SER A 161 -19.78 7.13 3.51
C SER A 161 -19.47 8.62 3.48
N ARG A 162 -18.18 8.98 3.26
CA ARG A 162 -17.76 10.40 3.14
C ARG A 162 -18.40 11.10 1.96
N LEU A 163 -18.56 10.39 0.85
CA LEU A 163 -19.25 10.92 -0.32
C LEU A 163 -20.72 11.28 0.00
N SER A 164 -21.39 10.46 0.81
CA SER A 164 -22.76 10.76 1.24
C SER A 164 -22.83 12.02 2.12
N VAL A 165 -21.86 12.22 3.01
CA VAL A 165 -21.74 13.47 3.79
C VAL A 165 -21.54 14.68 2.86
N MET A 166 -20.70 14.53 1.83
CA MET A 166 -20.52 15.61 0.85
C MET A 166 -21.81 15.93 0.06
N GLU A 167 -22.60 14.92 -0.26
CA GLU A 167 -23.90 15.10 -0.93
C GLU A 167 -24.88 15.90 -0.05
N GLU A 168 -24.87 15.69 1.26
CA GLU A 168 -25.68 16.47 2.21
C GLU A 168 -25.23 17.94 2.23
N HIS A 169 -23.92 18.20 2.31
CA HIS A 169 -23.39 19.56 2.26
C HIS A 169 -23.70 20.25 0.92
N LEU A 170 -23.59 19.54 -0.20
CA LEU A 170 -23.89 20.07 -1.51
C LEU A 170 -25.38 20.42 -1.64
N SER A 171 -26.28 19.56 -1.14
CA SER A 171 -27.72 19.84 -1.10
C SER A 171 -28.03 21.12 -0.36
N PHE A 172 -27.38 21.37 0.79
CA PHE A 172 -27.54 22.64 1.50
C PHE A 172 -27.11 23.85 0.65
N VAL A 173 -25.99 23.73 -0.06
CA VAL A 173 -25.50 24.81 -0.95
C VAL A 173 -26.50 25.09 -2.05
N GLU A 174 -27.06 24.05 -2.70
CA GLU A 174 -28.07 24.16 -3.76
C GLU A 174 -29.35 24.86 -3.26
N GLU A 175 -29.83 24.57 -2.05
CA GLU A 175 -31.02 25.18 -1.45
C GLU A 175 -30.76 26.61 -0.97
N ARG A 176 -29.58 26.89 -0.42
CA ARG A 176 -29.27 28.21 0.16
C ARG A 176 -28.86 29.25 -0.87
N SER A 177 -28.19 28.84 -1.97
CA SER A 177 -27.68 29.77 -2.99
C SER A 177 -28.76 30.71 -3.56
N PRO A 178 -29.97 30.27 -3.98
CA PRO A 178 -31.03 31.16 -4.45
C PRO A 178 -31.52 32.15 -3.38
N GLN A 179 -31.54 31.74 -2.10
CA GLN A 179 -31.94 32.59 -0.98
C GLN A 179 -30.94 33.72 -0.75
N THR A 180 -29.65 33.46 -0.88
CA THR A 180 -28.58 34.46 -0.74
C THR A 180 -28.75 35.59 -1.75
N LEU A 181 -29.15 35.29 -2.98
CA LEU A 181 -29.40 36.26 -4.01
C LEU A 181 -30.66 37.14 -3.68
N ALA A 182 -31.72 36.52 -3.20
CA ALA A 182 -32.94 37.24 -2.77
C ALA A 182 -32.63 38.19 -1.60
N GLU A 183 -31.88 37.73 -0.61
CA GLU A 183 -31.45 38.56 0.53
C GLU A 183 -30.54 39.72 0.10
N TYR A 184 -29.61 39.44 -0.87
CA TYR A 184 -28.78 40.51 -1.43
C TYR A 184 -29.64 41.62 -2.09
N ARG A 185 -30.58 41.22 -2.94
CA ARG A 185 -31.49 42.15 -3.59
C ARG A 185 -32.27 43.01 -2.57
N ALA A 186 -32.80 42.38 -1.52
CA ALA A 186 -33.55 43.10 -0.47
C ALA A 186 -32.63 44.09 0.28
N ARG A 187 -31.42 43.71 0.64
CA ARG A 187 -30.42 44.59 1.29
C ARG A 187 -30.02 45.75 0.37
N LEU A 188 -29.78 45.51 -0.91
CA LEU A 188 -29.44 46.53 -1.89
C LEU A 188 -30.57 47.57 -2.00
N THR A 189 -31.81 47.11 -2.13
CA THR A 189 -33.01 47.97 -2.22
C THR A 189 -33.13 48.84 -0.97
N ALA A 190 -33.02 48.26 0.22
CA ALA A 190 -33.14 49.01 1.49
C ALA A 190 -32.04 50.08 1.60
N ARG A 191 -30.77 49.73 1.27
CA ARG A 191 -29.65 50.68 1.33
C ARG A 191 -29.78 51.82 0.31
N LEU A 192 -30.28 51.55 -0.90
CA LEU A 192 -30.51 52.60 -1.90
C LEU A 192 -31.63 53.52 -1.47
N THR A 193 -32.73 52.98 -0.91
CA THR A 193 -33.84 53.82 -0.36
C THR A 193 -33.34 54.73 0.75
N GLU A 194 -32.50 54.27 1.65
CA GLU A 194 -31.87 55.07 2.71
C GLU A 194 -31.02 56.21 2.13
N LEU A 195 -30.11 55.88 1.19
CA LEU A 195 -29.25 56.87 0.54
C LEU A 195 -29.99 57.92 -0.27
N LEU A 196 -31.14 57.60 -0.79
CA LEU A 196 -32.02 58.51 -1.57
C LEU A 196 -32.99 59.30 -0.67
N ASN A 197 -32.78 59.30 0.67
CA ASN A 197 -33.64 60.00 1.64
C ASN A 197 -35.13 59.65 1.50
N GLY A 198 -35.43 58.37 1.23
CA GLY A 198 -36.82 57.89 1.10
C GLY A 198 -37.41 57.95 -0.31
N ALA A 199 -36.67 58.46 -1.30
CA ALA A 199 -37.14 58.38 -2.72
C ALA A 199 -37.03 56.90 -3.18
N VAL A 200 -37.99 56.51 -4.06
CA VAL A 200 -38.04 55.14 -4.62
C VAL A 200 -36.87 54.97 -5.61
N PRO A 201 -36.00 53.99 -5.41
CA PRO A 201 -34.93 53.69 -6.37
C PRO A 201 -35.50 53.25 -7.73
N ASP A 202 -34.76 53.49 -8.81
CA ASP A 202 -35.07 52.96 -10.13
C ASP A 202 -34.97 51.43 -10.13
N GLU A 203 -36.11 50.77 -10.36
CA GLU A 203 -36.20 49.29 -10.34
C GLU A 203 -35.37 48.64 -11.40
N ASN A 204 -35.22 49.22 -12.60
CA ASN A 204 -34.38 48.68 -13.67
C ASN A 204 -32.90 48.69 -13.28
N ARG A 205 -32.47 49.70 -12.54
CA ARG A 205 -31.10 49.80 -12.05
C ARG A 205 -30.82 48.76 -10.96
N ILE A 206 -31.78 48.52 -10.05
CA ILE A 206 -31.70 47.47 -9.06
C ILE A 206 -31.61 46.08 -9.72
N LEU A 207 -32.45 45.82 -10.73
CA LEU A 207 -32.47 44.58 -11.48
C LEU A 207 -31.15 44.35 -12.23
N THR A 208 -30.58 45.40 -12.83
CA THR A 208 -29.29 45.29 -13.53
C THR A 208 -28.15 44.95 -12.57
N GLU A 209 -28.03 45.64 -11.43
CA GLU A 209 -27.02 45.34 -10.43
C GLU A 209 -27.20 43.96 -9.78
N ALA A 210 -28.45 43.58 -9.48
CA ALA A 210 -28.75 42.25 -8.96
C ALA A 210 -28.42 41.14 -9.98
N GLY A 211 -28.60 41.38 -11.29
CA GLY A 211 -28.22 40.47 -12.36
C GLY A 211 -26.73 40.25 -12.44
N ILE A 212 -25.91 41.33 -12.36
CA ILE A 212 -24.45 41.23 -12.35
C ILE A 212 -23.95 40.42 -11.12
N VAL A 213 -24.59 40.62 -9.97
CA VAL A 213 -24.24 39.85 -8.76
C VAL A 213 -24.73 38.42 -8.84
N ALA A 214 -25.91 38.18 -9.44
CA ALA A 214 -26.42 36.84 -9.67
C ALA A 214 -25.42 36.00 -10.48
N ASP A 215 -24.90 36.51 -11.57
CA ASP A 215 -23.89 35.83 -12.40
C ASP A 215 -22.61 35.53 -11.63
N ARG A 216 -22.20 36.43 -10.73
CA ARG A 216 -21.00 36.20 -9.89
C ARG A 216 -21.21 35.16 -8.80
N LEU A 217 -22.39 35.06 -8.26
CA LEU A 217 -22.78 34.17 -7.16
C LEU A 217 -23.31 32.82 -7.67
N ALA A 218 -23.60 32.71 -8.98
CA ALA A 218 -24.11 31.47 -9.56
C ALA A 218 -23.14 30.31 -9.36
N VAL A 219 -23.62 29.26 -8.72
CA VAL A 219 -22.87 28.02 -8.43
C VAL A 219 -23.53 26.79 -9.06
N ASP A 220 -24.55 27.00 -9.87
CA ASP A 220 -25.36 25.92 -10.45
C ASP A 220 -24.51 24.96 -11.32
N GLU A 221 -23.57 25.51 -12.09
CA GLU A 221 -22.69 24.72 -12.94
C GLU A 221 -21.77 23.84 -12.10
N GLU A 222 -21.17 24.39 -11.05
CA GLU A 222 -20.26 23.69 -10.14
C GLU A 222 -21.00 22.61 -9.34
N THR A 223 -22.22 22.85 -8.90
CA THR A 223 -23.02 21.85 -8.17
C THR A 223 -23.43 20.70 -9.08
N VAL A 224 -23.85 20.97 -10.31
CA VAL A 224 -24.16 19.92 -11.31
C VAL A 224 -22.92 19.10 -11.65
N ARG A 225 -21.75 19.74 -11.82
CA ARG A 225 -20.49 19.04 -12.07
C ARG A 225 -20.10 18.17 -10.88
N LEU A 226 -20.20 18.68 -9.65
CA LEU A 226 -19.93 17.90 -8.44
C LEU A 226 -20.83 16.66 -8.33
N ARG A 227 -22.12 16.79 -8.60
CA ARG A 227 -23.06 15.66 -8.64
C ARG A 227 -22.62 14.60 -9.67
N SER A 228 -22.20 15.05 -10.84
CA SER A 228 -21.68 14.17 -11.88
C SER A 228 -20.41 13.43 -11.42
N HIS A 229 -19.49 14.14 -10.74
CA HIS A 229 -18.28 13.56 -10.21
C HIS A 229 -18.55 12.54 -9.09
N PHE A 230 -19.55 12.81 -8.23
CA PHE A 230 -19.98 11.86 -7.20
C PHE A 230 -20.53 10.56 -7.83
N ALA A 231 -21.37 10.68 -8.84
CA ALA A 231 -21.89 9.52 -9.56
C ALA A 231 -20.78 8.71 -10.26
N GLN A 232 -19.80 9.39 -10.87
CA GLN A 232 -18.64 8.77 -11.50
C GLN A 232 -17.77 8.05 -10.46
N LEU A 233 -17.53 8.66 -9.29
CA LEU A 233 -16.75 8.06 -8.22
C LEU A 233 -17.40 6.77 -7.73
N ARG A 234 -18.72 6.76 -7.48
CA ARG A 234 -19.49 5.57 -7.11
C ARG A 234 -19.31 4.45 -8.15
N LYS A 235 -19.45 4.79 -9.44
CA LYS A 235 -19.30 3.82 -10.54
C LYS A 235 -17.87 3.25 -10.63
N ILE A 236 -16.86 4.09 -10.44
CA ILE A 236 -15.45 3.65 -10.47
C ILE A 236 -15.15 2.73 -9.29
N MET A 237 -15.74 2.99 -8.11
CA MET A 237 -15.59 2.16 -6.91
C MET A 237 -16.26 0.76 -7.04
N GLU A 238 -17.04 0.52 -8.09
CA GLU A 238 -17.60 -0.81 -8.43
C GLU A 238 -16.75 -1.56 -9.47
N SER A 239 -15.72 -0.92 -10.04
CA SER A 239 -14.87 -1.50 -11.08
C SER A 239 -13.99 -2.63 -10.52
N THR A 240 -13.65 -3.56 -11.39
CA THR A 240 -12.68 -4.63 -11.12
C THR A 240 -11.29 -4.34 -11.69
N GLU A 241 -11.14 -3.25 -12.42
CA GLU A 241 -9.87 -2.80 -13.00
C GLU A 241 -9.11 -1.90 -12.01
N PRO A 242 -7.79 -1.75 -12.16
CA PRO A 242 -7.01 -0.78 -11.40
C PRO A 242 -7.52 0.65 -11.61
N VAL A 243 -8.03 1.28 -10.54
CA VAL A 243 -8.76 2.55 -10.63
C VAL A 243 -8.04 3.75 -10.03
N GLY A 244 -6.92 3.57 -9.32
CA GLY A 244 -6.28 4.61 -8.52
C GLY A 244 -6.04 5.93 -9.26
N ARG A 245 -5.55 5.91 -10.52
CA ARG A 245 -5.32 7.14 -11.30
C ARG A 245 -6.61 7.87 -11.69
N LYS A 246 -7.68 7.10 -11.99
CA LYS A 246 -8.98 7.67 -12.35
C LYS A 246 -9.60 8.35 -11.14
N LEU A 247 -9.45 7.75 -9.97
CA LEU A 247 -9.92 8.29 -8.69
C LEU A 247 -9.15 9.55 -8.29
N ASP A 248 -7.81 9.55 -8.40
CA ASP A 248 -6.99 10.74 -8.12
C ASP A 248 -7.42 11.94 -8.97
N PHE A 249 -7.63 11.74 -10.27
CA PHE A 249 -8.11 12.79 -11.17
C PHE A 249 -9.49 13.31 -10.73
N LEU A 250 -10.41 12.41 -10.43
CA LEU A 250 -11.77 12.78 -10.06
C LEU A 250 -11.83 13.57 -8.75
N VAL A 251 -11.00 13.20 -7.76
CA VAL A 251 -10.88 13.95 -6.49
C VAL A 251 -10.30 15.34 -6.72
N GLN A 252 -9.36 15.51 -7.66
CA GLN A 252 -8.84 16.83 -8.04
C GLN A 252 -9.94 17.71 -8.66
N GLU A 253 -10.77 17.15 -9.55
CA GLU A 253 -11.90 17.89 -10.12
C GLU A 253 -12.95 18.25 -9.04
N MET A 254 -13.28 17.32 -8.14
CA MET A 254 -14.16 17.60 -7.00
C MET A 254 -13.63 18.75 -6.14
N ASN A 255 -12.34 18.76 -5.86
CA ASN A 255 -11.70 19.85 -5.11
C ASN A 255 -11.75 21.19 -5.88
N ARG A 256 -11.55 21.15 -7.18
CA ARG A 256 -11.64 22.33 -8.05
C ARG A 256 -13.03 22.95 -8.01
N GLU A 257 -14.09 22.16 -8.23
CA GLU A 257 -15.47 22.64 -8.20
C GLU A 257 -15.84 23.16 -6.80
N THR A 258 -15.44 22.48 -5.74
CA THR A 258 -15.64 22.94 -4.35
C THR A 258 -14.94 24.27 -4.07
N ASN A 259 -13.71 24.46 -4.58
CA ASN A 259 -12.99 25.73 -4.47
C ASN A 259 -13.71 26.86 -5.21
N THR A 260 -14.26 26.58 -6.39
CA THR A 260 -15.01 27.56 -7.18
C THR A 260 -16.29 27.99 -6.46
N ILE A 261 -17.06 27.05 -5.89
CA ILE A 261 -18.22 27.36 -5.03
C ILE A 261 -17.78 28.27 -3.88
N GLY A 262 -16.69 27.92 -3.18
CA GLY A 262 -16.16 28.71 -2.06
C GLY A 262 -15.74 30.13 -2.46
N SER A 263 -15.20 30.32 -3.66
CA SER A 263 -14.79 31.65 -4.16
C SER A 263 -15.96 32.53 -4.61
N LYS A 264 -17.03 31.90 -5.06
CA LYS A 264 -18.26 32.60 -5.49
C LYS A 264 -19.19 32.89 -4.33
N CYS A 265 -19.13 32.14 -3.22
CA CYS A 265 -20.07 32.33 -2.11
C CYS A 265 -19.79 33.64 -1.33
N SER A 266 -20.86 34.35 -0.98
CA SER A 266 -20.82 35.50 -0.06
C SER A 266 -21.58 35.24 1.26
N ASP A 267 -22.04 34.00 1.44
CA ASP A 267 -22.83 33.57 2.60
C ASP A 267 -21.93 32.73 3.54
N THR A 268 -21.92 33.07 4.84
CA THR A 268 -21.09 32.41 5.86
C THR A 268 -21.50 30.96 6.10
N ALA A 269 -22.81 30.64 5.95
CA ALA A 269 -23.29 29.27 6.10
C ALA A 269 -22.78 28.40 4.94
N ILE A 270 -22.91 28.87 3.69
CA ILE A 270 -22.34 28.18 2.52
C ILE A 270 -20.81 28.00 2.69
N ALA A 271 -20.09 29.04 3.15
CA ALA A 271 -18.67 28.95 3.39
C ALA A 271 -18.31 27.86 4.41
N GLY A 272 -19.09 27.70 5.47
CA GLY A 272 -18.95 26.60 6.44
C GLY A 272 -19.07 25.22 5.78
N HIS A 273 -20.12 25.00 4.98
CA HIS A 273 -20.32 23.74 4.26
C HIS A 273 -19.21 23.46 3.22
N VAL A 274 -18.68 24.49 2.57
CA VAL A 274 -17.52 24.37 1.67
C VAL A 274 -16.28 23.89 2.42
N VAL A 275 -16.03 24.39 3.63
CA VAL A 275 -14.89 23.94 4.45
C VAL A 275 -15.04 22.48 4.82
N GLU A 276 -16.23 22.03 5.22
CA GLU A 276 -16.49 20.61 5.52
C GLU A 276 -16.33 19.73 4.28
N MET A 277 -16.86 20.15 3.11
CA MET A 277 -16.63 19.41 1.86
C MET A 277 -15.14 19.28 1.53
N LYS A 278 -14.33 20.32 1.71
CA LYS A 278 -12.88 20.25 1.51
C LYS A 278 -12.22 19.27 2.46
N SER A 279 -12.65 19.26 3.71
CA SER A 279 -12.15 18.30 4.70
C SER A 279 -12.45 16.86 4.30
N GLU A 280 -13.67 16.59 3.83
CA GLU A 280 -14.05 15.24 3.36
C GLU A 280 -13.30 14.86 2.07
N ILE A 281 -13.08 15.80 1.13
CA ILE A 281 -12.28 15.55 -0.07
C ILE A 281 -10.85 15.12 0.29
N GLU A 282 -10.20 15.78 1.25
CA GLU A 282 -8.84 15.42 1.65
C GLU A 282 -8.80 14.03 2.31
N LYS A 283 -9.77 13.72 3.17
CA LYS A 283 -9.90 12.37 3.75
C LYS A 283 -10.12 11.30 2.67
N ILE A 284 -10.99 11.55 1.68
CA ILE A 284 -11.21 10.66 0.53
C ILE A 284 -9.90 10.48 -0.24
N ARG A 285 -9.15 11.55 -0.48
CA ARG A 285 -7.88 11.52 -1.18
C ARG A 285 -6.84 10.62 -0.48
N GLU A 286 -6.73 10.72 0.85
CA GLU A 286 -5.85 9.86 1.64
C GLU A 286 -6.21 8.38 1.50
N GLN A 287 -7.51 8.04 1.51
CA GLN A 287 -7.95 6.66 1.33
C GLN A 287 -7.66 6.13 -0.08
N ILE A 288 -7.94 6.94 -1.10
CA ILE A 288 -7.73 6.58 -2.52
C ILE A 288 -6.25 6.30 -2.82
N GLN A 289 -5.32 6.98 -2.16
CA GLN A 289 -3.89 6.71 -2.32
C GLN A 289 -3.50 5.27 -1.95
N ASN A 290 -4.30 4.59 -1.14
CA ASN A 290 -4.07 3.21 -0.73
C ASN A 290 -4.84 2.19 -1.56
N ILE A 291 -5.56 2.61 -2.60
CA ILE A 291 -6.38 1.77 -3.48
C ILE A 291 -5.61 1.41 -4.76
N GLU A 292 -5.65 0.11 -5.10
CA GLU A 292 -5.17 -0.44 -6.37
C GLU A 292 -6.32 -0.74 -7.32
#